data_fe8d7eacfd51bfa2bcf2a94f6a675528
#
_entry.id   fe8d7eacfd51bfa2bcf2a94f6a675528
#
_cell.length_a   1.000
_cell.length_b   1.000
_cell.length_c   1.000
_cell.angle_alpha   90.00
_cell.angle_beta   90.00
_cell.angle_gamma   90.00
#
_symmetry.space_group_name_H-M   'P 1'
#
loop_
_entity.id
_entity.type
_entity.pdbx_description
1 polymer ?
#
loop_
_entity_poly.entity_id
_entity_poly.type
_entity_poly.pdbx_seq_one_letter_code
_entity_poly.pdbx_strand_id
1 'polypeptide(L)'
;MRTILLMAFLLFSPSNVISNDSSAEVVVMQINAKWNEHHNVDLSGLQGCKVEFGWLEEQPKSLQSQVKTVPIVVVFKNGTPVKQWNADLTFTLDVNLSEIQSVVNKL
;
A
#
# COMPACT_ATOMS: atom_id res chain seq x y z
N MET A 1 2.62 7.60 13.32
CA MET A 1 2.55 6.72 12.51
C MET A 1 2.34 7.08 11.19
N ARG A 2 1.46 7.93 10.82
CA ARG A 2 1.30 8.30 9.53
C ARG A 2 2.50 8.86 8.97
N THR A 3 3.26 9.60 9.65
CA THR A 3 4.44 10.19 9.15
C THR A 3 5.41 9.18 8.64
N ILE A 4 5.47 8.07 9.32
CA ILE A 4 6.33 7.01 8.92
C ILE A 4 5.98 6.47 7.59
N LEU A 5 4.71 6.30 7.34
CA LEU A 5 4.31 5.78 6.09
C LEU A 5 4.53 6.72 4.98
N LEU A 6 4.39 7.99 5.24
CA LEU A 6 4.63 8.94 4.22
C LEU A 6 6.05 8.88 3.75
N MET A 7 6.97 8.66 4.64
CA MET A 7 8.32 8.56 4.23
C MET A 7 8.54 7.35 3.37
N ALA A 8 7.89 6.28 3.69
CA ALA A 8 8.03 5.09 2.92
C ALA A 8 7.52 5.33 1.52
N PHE A 9 6.46 6.08 1.40
CA PHE A 9 5.93 6.32 0.11
C PHE A 9 6.85 7.15 -0.72
N LEU A 10 7.52 8.05 -0.14
CA LEU A 10 8.45 8.84 -0.88
C LEU A 10 9.53 7.99 -1.49
N LEU A 11 9.83 6.88 -0.88
CA LEU A 11 10.83 6.01 -1.44
C LEU A 11 10.33 5.26 -2.64
N PHE A 12 9.02 5.06 -2.70
CA PHE A 12 8.47 4.33 -3.81
C PHE A 12 8.07 5.20 -4.95
N SER A 13 7.79 6.43 -4.67
CA SER A 13 7.19 7.25 -5.68
C SER A 13 8.06 8.11 -6.35
N PRO A 14 9.15 8.04 -6.36
CA PRO A 14 9.89 8.91 -6.94
C PRO A 14 9.60 9.12 -8.20
N SER A 15 9.76 9.33 -8.63
CA SER A 15 9.63 9.51 -9.81
C SER A 15 8.65 9.73 -10.39
N ASN A 16 8.16 9.59 -10.32
CA ASN A 16 7.28 9.73 -10.99
C ASN A 16 6.90 10.63 -11.50
N VAL A 17 6.82 10.98 -11.62
CA VAL A 17 6.60 11.72 -12.02
C VAL A 17 6.07 12.38 -12.83
N ILE A 18 5.76 12.65 -13.17
CA ILE A 18 5.42 13.31 -13.91
C ILE A 18 4.57 13.48 -14.62
N SER A 19 4.01 13.30 -14.68
CA SER A 19 3.20 13.34 -15.40
C SER A 19 2.40 14.16 -15.54
N ASN A 20 2.19 14.74 -15.69
CA ASN A 20 1.42 15.61 -15.92
C ASN A 20 0.30 15.19 -16.54
N ASP A 21 0.01 14.23 -16.78
CA ASP A 21 -1.06 13.94 -17.37
C ASP A 21 -2.20 14.18 -16.61
N SER A 22 -3.20 14.48 -17.08
CA SER A 22 -4.33 14.89 -16.39
C SER A 22 -5.05 13.78 -15.79
N SER A 23 -4.79 12.60 -16.14
CA SER A 23 -5.58 11.55 -15.57
C SER A 23 -5.01 11.17 -14.24
N ALA A 24 -5.86 10.94 -13.28
CA ALA A 24 -5.43 10.55 -11.97
C ALA A 24 -4.95 9.13 -11.98
N GLU A 25 -3.89 8.87 -11.27
CA GLU A 25 -3.38 7.53 -11.16
C GLU A 25 -3.66 7.03 -9.76
N VAL A 26 -4.33 5.90 -9.66
CA VAL A 26 -4.63 5.28 -8.39
C VAL A 26 -3.82 4.00 -8.29
N VAL A 27 -3.08 3.86 -7.22
CA VAL A 27 -2.25 2.69 -6.97
C VAL A 27 -2.61 2.12 -5.62
N VAL A 28 -2.82 0.82 -5.56
CA VAL A 28 -3.03 0.13 -4.29
C VAL A 28 -1.81 -0.73 -4.06
N MET A 29 -1.11 -0.49 -2.98
CA MET A 29 0.13 -1.19 -2.69
C MET A 29 -0.01 -2.02 -1.44
N GLN A 30 0.49 -3.24 -1.48
CA GLN A 30 0.56 -4.07 -0.30
C GLN A 30 2.02 -4.33 0.05
N ILE A 31 2.35 -4.24 1.33
CA ILE A 31 3.65 -4.64 1.82
C ILE A 31 3.42 -5.73 2.86
N ASN A 32 4.12 -6.85 2.69
CA ASN A 32 4.02 -7.94 3.65
C ASN A 32 5.42 -8.49 3.85
N ALA A 33 5.59 -9.34 4.84
CA ALA A 33 6.87 -9.98 5.10
C ALA A 33 6.84 -11.39 4.54
N LYS A 34 7.99 -11.87 4.13
CA LYS A 34 8.04 -13.21 3.53
C LYS A 34 7.57 -14.28 4.50
N TRP A 35 7.90 -14.12 5.77
CA TRP A 35 7.48 -15.11 6.77
C TRP A 35 5.98 -15.05 7.02
N ASN A 36 5.29 -14.05 6.51
CA ASN A 36 3.86 -13.88 6.72
C ASN A 36 3.07 -14.05 5.43
N GLU A 37 3.65 -14.70 4.44
CA GLU A 37 3.03 -14.73 3.12
C GLU A 37 1.66 -15.40 3.12
N HIS A 38 1.37 -16.28 4.06
CA HIS A 38 0.07 -16.91 4.12
C HIS A 38 -1.05 -15.91 4.38
N HIS A 39 -0.70 -14.75 4.87
CA HIS A 39 -1.69 -13.73 5.19
C HIS A 39 -1.69 -12.60 4.16
N ASN A 40 -1.17 -12.82 2.98
CA ASN A 40 -1.27 -11.82 1.93
C ASN A 40 -2.73 -11.53 1.64
N VAL A 41 -3.02 -10.27 1.38
CA VAL A 41 -4.36 -9.88 0.97
C VAL A 41 -4.42 -10.04 -0.55
N ASP A 42 -5.46 -10.69 -1.02
CA ASP A 42 -5.59 -10.92 -2.46
C ASP A 42 -6.24 -9.68 -3.08
N LEU A 43 -5.45 -8.91 -3.78
CA LEU A 43 -5.92 -7.67 -4.39
C LEU A 43 -6.22 -7.83 -5.87
N SER A 44 -6.20 -9.04 -6.39
CA SER A 44 -6.27 -9.25 -7.81
C SER A 44 -7.61 -8.87 -8.43
N GLY A 45 -8.65 -8.76 -7.63
CA GLY A 45 -9.96 -8.39 -8.17
C GLY A 45 -10.20 -6.91 -8.27
N LEU A 46 -9.26 -6.07 -7.85
CA LEU A 46 -9.48 -4.63 -7.89
C LEU A 46 -9.48 -4.12 -9.33
N GLN A 47 -10.31 -3.12 -9.57
CA GLN A 47 -10.41 -2.51 -10.88
C GLN A 47 -10.26 -1.00 -10.76
N GLY A 48 -9.81 -0.38 -11.84
CA GLY A 48 -9.67 1.07 -11.86
C GLY A 48 -8.41 1.55 -11.16
N CYS A 49 -7.47 0.67 -10.89
CA CYS A 49 -6.26 1.05 -10.19
C CYS A 49 -5.15 0.10 -10.58
N LYS A 50 -3.93 0.50 -10.24
CA LYS A 50 -2.78 -0.34 -10.43
C LYS A 50 -2.51 -1.01 -9.10
N VAL A 51 -2.11 -2.27 -9.10
CA VAL A 51 -1.82 -2.98 -7.86
C VAL A 51 -0.34 -3.30 -7.81
N GLU A 52 0.30 -2.97 -6.68
CA GLU A 52 1.72 -3.23 -6.51
C GLU A 52 1.95 -3.97 -5.21
N PHE A 53 3.04 -4.69 -5.15
CA PHE A 53 3.37 -5.49 -3.99
C PHE A 53 4.86 -5.38 -3.69
N GLY A 54 5.20 -5.36 -2.43
CA GLY A 54 6.59 -5.38 -2.01
C GLY A 54 6.77 -6.20 -0.75
N TRP A 55 7.92 -6.89 -0.67
CA TRP A 55 8.26 -7.59 0.56
C TRP A 55 8.95 -6.62 1.50
N LEU A 56 8.58 -6.66 2.76
CA LEU A 56 9.17 -5.78 3.76
C LEU A 56 10.68 -5.97 3.83
N GLU A 57 11.14 -7.21 3.73
CA GLU A 57 12.57 -7.51 3.86
C GLU A 57 13.40 -6.90 2.74
N GLU A 58 12.76 -6.54 1.64
CA GLU A 58 13.45 -5.94 0.52
C GLU A 58 13.39 -4.43 0.52
N GLN A 59 12.80 -3.84 1.54
CA GLN A 59 12.68 -2.41 1.65
C GLN A 59 13.87 -1.83 2.41
N PRO A 60 14.09 -0.52 2.32
CA PRO A 60 15.18 0.09 3.07
C PRO A 60 15.01 -0.13 4.56
N LYS A 61 16.13 -0.20 5.26
CA LYS A 61 16.10 -0.45 6.68
C LYS A 61 15.29 0.57 7.45
N SER A 62 15.32 1.81 7.00
CA SER A 62 14.55 2.82 7.70
C SER A 62 13.06 2.52 7.65
N LEU A 63 12.57 1.96 6.56
CA LEU A 63 11.19 1.58 6.48
C LEU A 63 10.94 0.36 7.34
N GLN A 64 11.82 -0.62 7.26
CA GLN A 64 11.61 -1.84 8.03
C GLN A 64 11.50 -1.55 9.51
N SER A 65 12.31 -0.62 10.02
CA SER A 65 12.30 -0.34 11.45
C SER A 65 11.04 0.36 11.90
N GLN A 66 10.28 0.93 10.97
CA GLN A 66 9.09 1.68 11.32
C GLN A 66 7.82 0.89 11.16
N VAL A 67 7.87 -0.26 10.50
CA VAL A 67 6.70 -1.08 10.29
C VAL A 67 6.55 -2.05 11.44
N LYS A 68 5.40 -2.03 12.09
CA LYS A 68 5.19 -2.88 13.26
C LYS A 68 4.38 -4.11 12.96
N THR A 69 3.46 -4.04 12.04
CA THR A 69 2.67 -5.20 11.66
C THR A 69 2.54 -5.23 10.16
N VAL A 70 2.36 -6.40 9.61
CA VAL A 70 2.12 -6.61 8.19
C VAL A 70 1.02 -7.64 8.06
N PRO A 71 0.26 -7.65 6.96
CA PRO A 71 0.47 -6.80 5.79
C PRO A 71 -0.11 -5.40 5.99
N ILE A 72 0.33 -4.49 5.15
CA ILE A 72 -0.19 -3.13 5.11
C ILE A 72 -0.69 -2.92 3.69
N VAL A 73 -1.86 -2.32 3.56
CA VAL A 73 -2.40 -1.96 2.25
C VAL A 73 -2.64 -0.46 2.24
N VAL A 74 -2.15 0.20 1.20
CA VAL A 74 -2.27 1.65 1.09
C VAL A 74 -2.79 2.00 -0.28
N VAL A 75 -3.72 2.92 -0.35
CA VAL A 75 -4.23 3.46 -1.60
C VAL A 75 -3.63 4.83 -1.82
N PHE A 76 -3.02 5.02 -2.99
CA PHE A 76 -2.43 6.28 -3.36
C PHE A 76 -3.20 6.89 -4.52
N LYS A 77 -3.30 8.20 -4.52
CA LYS A 77 -3.80 8.90 -5.68
C LYS A 77 -2.73 9.88 -6.11
N ASN A 78 -2.22 9.70 -7.31
CA ASN A 78 -1.15 10.56 -7.84
C ASN A 78 0.04 10.65 -6.88
N GLY A 79 0.37 9.51 -6.28
CA GLY A 79 1.53 9.44 -5.40
C GLY A 79 1.28 9.85 -3.97
N THR A 80 0.06 10.28 -3.65
CA THR A 80 -0.26 10.71 -2.29
C THR A 80 -1.12 9.66 -1.61
N PRO A 81 -0.75 9.21 -0.42
CA PRO A 81 -1.54 8.19 0.27
C PRO A 81 -2.86 8.80 0.74
N VAL A 82 -3.95 8.11 0.46
CA VAL A 82 -5.26 8.61 0.85
C VAL A 82 -5.97 7.68 1.83
N LYS A 83 -5.56 6.42 1.89
CA LYS A 83 -6.19 5.48 2.82
C LYS A 83 -5.22 4.34 3.10
N GLN A 84 -5.21 3.85 4.33
CA GLN A 84 -4.31 2.80 4.70
C GLN A 84 -4.98 1.85 5.67
N TRP A 85 -4.70 0.58 5.52
CA TRP A 85 -5.16 -0.44 6.46
C TRP A 85 -3.94 -1.17 7.01
N ASN A 86 -3.93 -1.37 8.31
CA ASN A 86 -2.81 -2.04 8.98
C ASN A 86 -3.30 -3.33 9.59
N ALA A 87 -2.46 -4.33 9.58
CA ALA A 87 -2.79 -5.60 10.24
C ALA A 87 -2.78 -5.42 11.75
N ASP A 88 -3.43 -6.34 12.43
CA ASP A 88 -3.42 -6.34 13.87
C ASP A 88 -2.18 -7.09 14.37
N LEU A 89 -2.11 -7.33 15.65
CA LEU A 89 -0.93 -7.96 16.22
C LEU A 89 -0.79 -9.43 15.88
N THR A 90 -1.79 -10.02 15.26
CA THR A 90 -1.67 -11.39 14.79
C THR A 90 -1.17 -11.42 13.35
N PHE A 91 -0.79 -10.28 12.81
CA PHE A 91 -0.28 -10.17 11.47
C PHE A 91 -1.31 -10.63 10.43
N THR A 92 -2.55 -10.26 10.71
CA THR A 92 -3.66 -10.54 9.81
C THR A 92 -4.37 -9.22 9.52
N LEU A 93 -4.62 -8.97 8.26
CA LEU A 93 -5.35 -7.77 7.87
C LEU A 93 -6.75 -8.18 7.45
N ASP A 94 -7.74 -7.78 8.25
CA ASP A 94 -9.10 -8.17 8.00
C ASP A 94 -9.77 -7.06 7.21
N VAL A 95 -9.55 -7.04 5.92
CA VAL A 95 -10.18 -6.05 5.07
C VAL A 95 -10.71 -6.80 3.87
N ASN A 96 -11.90 -6.47 3.42
CA ASN A 96 -12.41 -7.17 2.25
C ASN A 96 -12.17 -6.32 1.02
N LEU A 97 -12.17 -6.96 -0.12
CA LEU A 97 -11.84 -6.31 -1.36
C LEU A 97 -12.83 -5.21 -1.71
N SER A 98 -14.09 -5.37 -1.34
CA SER A 98 -15.08 -4.36 -1.66
C SER A 98 -14.85 -3.06 -0.90
N GLU A 99 -14.27 -3.16 0.28
CA GLU A 99 -13.95 -1.96 1.04
C GLU A 99 -12.85 -1.18 0.34
N ILE A 100 -11.83 -1.87 -0.14
CA ILE A 100 -10.75 -1.22 -0.86
C ILE A 100 -11.28 -0.66 -2.17
N GLN A 101 -12.10 -1.43 -2.87
CA GLN A 101 -12.65 -0.98 -4.13
C GLN A 101 -13.51 0.27 -3.95
N SER A 102 -14.21 0.33 -2.85
CA SER A 102 -15.05 1.50 -2.56
C SER A 102 -14.20 2.76 -2.44
N VAL A 103 -13.04 2.66 -1.83
CA VAL A 103 -12.15 3.80 -1.72
C VAL A 103 -11.63 4.18 -3.10
N VAL A 104 -11.22 3.20 -3.90
CA VAL A 104 -10.71 3.46 -5.24
C VAL A 104 -11.78 4.16 -6.07
N ASN A 105 -13.02 3.72 -5.96
CA ASN A 105 -14.10 4.29 -6.76
C ASN A 105 -14.40 5.74 -6.46
N LYS A 106 -14.00 6.21 -5.29
CA LYS A 106 -14.26 7.58 -4.93
C LYS A 106 -13.17 8.53 -5.35
N LEU A 107 -12.10 8.03 -5.91
CA LEU A 107 -10.96 8.86 -6.28
C LEU A 107 -11.02 9.27 -7.80
#